data_65556c4d9af44dbeee0d9409ea8ec878
#
_entry.id   65556c4d9af44dbeee0d9409ea8ec878
#
_cell.length_a   1.000
_cell.length_b   1.000
_cell.length_c   1.000
_cell.angle_alpha   90.00
_cell.angle_beta   90.00
_cell.angle_gamma   90.00
#
_symmetry.space_group_name_H-M   'P 1'
#
loop_
_entity.id
_entity.type
_entity.pdbx_description
1 polymer ?
#
loop_
_entity_poly.entity_id
_entity_poly.type
_entity_poly.pdbx_seq_one_letter_code
_entity_poly.pdbx_strand_id
1 'polypeptide(L)'
;MFCSYPAEQGADEPDSLKNWLKEIAAMPAGPVQISGGEPLLAGAAALQLLLAGVKKMGRKAELQSNALLAASMPEADLLRIIRALNAAGGYFNINFPASSAALDFKITRARGGFEKRLEGVRRLIKAGAAVRLTHVISSLNYRLLPAFAAFAAKQLKGAAWLQFSYIKGAGRAGARFLPEYKAVKPYLERALALCRANKIKCEVDHIPPCFLGEFYRLSVDMVKMRKGLRGPHLLEKKRVPACRGCRFFRLCPGPRKDYISVHKNL
;
A
#
# COMPACT_ATOMS: atom_id res chain seq x y z
N MET A 1 7.22 -8.32 -9.85
CA MET A 1 8.68 -8.13 -9.82
C MET A 1 9.20 -7.45 -8.55
N PHE A 2 8.36 -6.71 -7.82
CA PHE A 2 8.72 -6.02 -6.56
C PHE A 2 8.15 -6.71 -5.32
N CYS A 3 7.99 -8.03 -5.35
CA CYS A 3 7.49 -8.75 -4.19
C CYS A 3 8.58 -8.80 -3.12
N SER A 4 8.28 -8.35 -1.90
CA SER A 4 9.15 -8.49 -0.74
C SER A 4 9.05 -9.86 -0.08
N TYR A 5 8.10 -10.69 -0.52
CA TYR A 5 7.96 -12.07 -0.09
C TYR A 5 8.98 -12.97 -0.79
N PRO A 6 9.50 -14.00 -0.10
CA PRO A 6 10.35 -15.01 -0.72
C PRO A 6 9.60 -15.78 -1.81
N ALA A 7 10.33 -16.33 -2.77
CA ALA A 7 9.75 -17.09 -3.88
C ALA A 7 9.16 -18.45 -3.45
N GLU A 8 9.64 -18.95 -2.34
CA GLU A 8 9.31 -20.27 -1.80
C GLU A 8 8.39 -20.08 -0.58
N GLN A 9 7.10 -19.88 -0.84
CA GLN A 9 6.10 -20.07 0.19
C GLN A 9 5.39 -21.39 -0.10
N GLY A 10 5.40 -22.30 0.87
CA GLY A 10 4.62 -23.53 0.83
C GLY A 10 3.12 -23.25 0.73
N ALA A 11 2.35 -24.25 0.36
CA ALA A 11 0.89 -24.19 0.46
C ALA A 11 0.49 -24.05 1.95
N ASP A 12 -0.56 -23.27 2.19
CA ASP A 12 -1.13 -23.15 3.53
C ASP A 12 -1.61 -24.53 4.02
N GLU A 13 -1.32 -24.85 5.28
CA GLU A 13 -1.79 -26.09 5.89
C GLU A 13 -3.29 -26.06 6.18
N PRO A 14 -3.98 -27.23 6.27
CA PRO A 14 -5.44 -27.32 6.45
C PRO A 14 -5.97 -26.53 7.67
N ASP A 15 -5.19 -26.39 8.74
CA ASP A 15 -5.56 -25.65 9.95
C ASP A 15 -5.14 -24.18 9.98
N SER A 16 -4.72 -23.62 8.84
CA SER A 16 -4.17 -22.28 8.75
C SER A 16 -5.10 -21.18 9.31
N LEU A 17 -6.43 -21.29 9.10
CA LEU A 17 -7.39 -20.31 9.60
C LEU A 17 -7.39 -20.20 11.13
N LYS A 18 -7.40 -21.33 11.84
CA LYS A 18 -7.36 -21.35 13.31
C LYS A 18 -6.03 -20.79 13.84
N ASN A 19 -4.93 -21.13 13.16
CA ASN A 19 -3.61 -20.65 13.51
C ASN A 19 -3.49 -19.16 13.29
N TRP A 20 -3.95 -18.62 12.16
CA TRP A 20 -3.98 -17.18 11.91
C TRP A 20 -4.81 -16.42 12.95
N LEU A 21 -5.97 -16.93 13.34
CA LEU A 21 -6.78 -16.30 14.39
C LEU A 21 -6.09 -16.30 15.76
N LYS A 22 -5.36 -17.36 16.11
CA LYS A 22 -4.53 -17.42 17.34
C LYS A 22 -3.39 -16.40 17.28
N GLU A 23 -2.68 -16.34 16.14
CA GLU A 23 -1.60 -15.36 15.94
C GLU A 23 -2.12 -13.92 16.05
N ILE A 24 -3.25 -13.61 15.39
CA ILE A 24 -3.88 -12.30 15.46
C ILE A 24 -4.24 -11.94 16.89
N ALA A 25 -4.77 -12.88 17.67
CA ALA A 25 -5.12 -12.67 19.07
C ALA A 25 -3.89 -12.36 19.94
N ALA A 26 -2.74 -12.96 19.63
CA ALA A 26 -1.48 -12.74 20.34
C ALA A 26 -0.75 -11.43 19.92
N MET A 27 -1.11 -10.82 18.80
CA MET A 27 -0.49 -9.58 18.34
C MET A 27 -0.92 -8.38 19.20
N PRO A 28 -0.06 -7.35 19.35
CA PRO A 28 -0.43 -6.08 19.97
C PRO A 28 -1.70 -5.48 19.35
N ALA A 29 -2.45 -4.72 20.15
CA ALA A 29 -3.66 -4.03 19.66
C ALA A 29 -3.37 -3.14 18.43
N GLY A 30 -4.25 -3.17 17.44
CA GLY A 30 -4.11 -2.39 16.22
C GLY A 30 -4.82 -3.03 15.01
N PRO A 31 -4.77 -2.39 13.84
CA PRO A 31 -5.35 -2.97 12.63
C PRO A 31 -4.59 -4.23 12.19
N VAL A 32 -5.33 -5.20 11.66
CA VAL A 32 -4.80 -6.45 11.12
C VAL A 32 -4.60 -6.29 9.63
N GLN A 33 -3.39 -6.52 9.15
CA GLN A 33 -3.07 -6.58 7.72
C GLN A 33 -3.15 -8.04 7.26
N ILE A 34 -4.16 -8.33 6.42
CA ILE A 34 -4.31 -9.62 5.77
C ILE A 34 -3.62 -9.53 4.41
N SER A 35 -2.48 -10.17 4.32
CA SER A 35 -1.62 -10.16 3.12
C SER A 35 -1.01 -11.56 2.93
N GLY A 36 -0.08 -11.68 2.01
CA GLY A 36 0.59 -12.94 1.68
C GLY A 36 0.84 -13.01 0.20
N GLY A 37 0.52 -14.09 -0.48
CA GLY A 37 0.48 -14.14 -1.94
C GLY A 37 -0.62 -13.23 -2.49
N GLU A 38 -1.82 -13.79 -2.62
CA GLU A 38 -3.04 -13.04 -2.97
C GLU A 38 -4.19 -13.56 -2.07
N PRO A 39 -4.64 -12.78 -1.09
CA PRO A 39 -5.64 -13.23 -0.13
C PRO A 39 -6.97 -13.68 -0.76
N LEU A 40 -7.36 -13.11 -1.91
CA LEU A 40 -8.58 -13.52 -2.59
C LEU A 40 -8.55 -14.98 -3.08
N LEU A 41 -7.37 -15.60 -3.18
CA LEU A 41 -7.23 -17.04 -3.49
C LEU A 41 -7.77 -17.95 -2.38
N ALA A 42 -7.82 -17.47 -1.14
CA ALA A 42 -8.40 -18.25 -0.03
C ALA A 42 -9.92 -18.48 -0.19
N GLY A 43 -10.56 -17.75 -1.09
CA GLY A 43 -11.99 -17.82 -1.34
C GLY A 43 -12.85 -17.05 -0.33
N ALA A 44 -14.13 -16.83 -0.72
CA ALA A 44 -15.02 -15.96 0.03
C ALA A 44 -15.38 -16.51 1.41
N ALA A 45 -15.55 -17.83 1.54
CA ALA A 45 -15.92 -18.46 2.80
C ALA A 45 -14.81 -18.32 3.86
N ALA A 46 -13.56 -18.63 3.50
CA ALA A 46 -12.42 -18.53 4.41
C ALA A 46 -12.16 -17.08 4.83
N LEU A 47 -12.20 -16.13 3.87
CA LEU A 47 -12.06 -14.72 4.17
C LEU A 47 -13.18 -14.18 5.06
N GLN A 48 -14.41 -14.61 4.85
CA GLN A 48 -15.54 -14.23 5.71
C GLN A 48 -15.30 -14.68 7.16
N LEU A 49 -14.86 -15.92 7.37
CA LEU A 49 -14.57 -16.47 8.70
C LEU A 49 -13.42 -15.73 9.37
N LEU A 50 -12.35 -15.47 8.65
CA LEU A 50 -11.19 -14.71 9.15
C LEU A 50 -11.60 -13.29 9.56
N LEU A 51 -12.32 -12.58 8.70
CA LEU A 51 -12.78 -11.21 8.95
C LEU A 51 -13.79 -11.14 10.11
N ALA A 52 -14.66 -12.15 10.26
CA ALA A 52 -15.54 -12.27 11.41
C ALA A 52 -14.76 -12.43 12.72
N GLY A 53 -13.69 -13.24 12.71
CA GLY A 53 -12.78 -13.39 13.85
C GLY A 53 -12.07 -12.06 14.19
N VAL A 54 -11.54 -11.34 13.20
CA VAL A 54 -10.93 -10.02 13.38
C VAL A 54 -11.91 -9.02 13.99
N LYS A 55 -13.15 -8.99 13.49
CA LYS A 55 -14.23 -8.16 14.04
C LYS A 55 -14.55 -8.52 15.50
N LYS A 56 -14.66 -9.82 15.82
CA LYS A 56 -14.92 -10.30 17.19
C LYS A 56 -13.85 -9.84 18.19
N MET A 57 -12.61 -9.68 17.72
CA MET A 57 -11.49 -9.13 18.50
C MET A 57 -11.50 -7.60 18.61
N GLY A 58 -12.54 -6.91 18.11
CA GLY A 58 -12.62 -5.45 18.10
C GLY A 58 -11.59 -4.76 17.19
N ARG A 59 -11.00 -5.48 16.23
CA ARG A 59 -9.91 -4.97 15.38
C ARG A 59 -10.41 -4.61 13.99
N LYS A 60 -9.74 -3.64 13.36
CA LYS A 60 -9.98 -3.27 11.95
C LYS A 60 -9.13 -4.14 11.04
N ALA A 61 -9.63 -4.44 9.84
CA ALA A 61 -8.92 -5.23 8.85
C ALA A 61 -8.44 -4.37 7.66
N GLU A 62 -7.22 -4.63 7.20
CA GLU A 62 -6.72 -4.17 5.91
C GLU A 62 -6.49 -5.41 5.03
N LEU A 63 -7.27 -5.56 3.95
CA LEU A 63 -7.13 -6.66 3.01
C LEU A 63 -6.28 -6.22 1.81
N GLN A 64 -5.06 -6.71 1.73
CA GLN A 64 -4.12 -6.36 0.67
C GLN A 64 -4.31 -7.27 -0.54
N SER A 65 -4.56 -6.70 -1.71
CA SER A 65 -4.80 -7.45 -2.94
C SER A 65 -4.22 -6.75 -4.17
N ASN A 66 -3.98 -7.52 -5.21
CA ASN A 66 -3.70 -6.98 -6.55
C ASN A 66 -4.96 -6.74 -7.39
N ALA A 67 -6.14 -7.07 -6.88
CA ALA A 67 -7.46 -6.95 -7.49
C ALA A 67 -7.68 -7.76 -8.80
N LEU A 68 -6.73 -8.60 -9.23
CA LEU A 68 -6.91 -9.37 -10.48
C LEU A 68 -8.07 -10.35 -10.38
N LEU A 69 -8.17 -11.06 -9.26
CA LEU A 69 -9.27 -12.02 -9.02
C LEU A 69 -10.62 -11.33 -8.83
N ALA A 70 -10.65 -10.12 -8.28
CA ALA A 70 -11.87 -9.36 -8.12
C ALA A 70 -12.56 -9.04 -9.47
N ALA A 71 -11.80 -9.03 -10.58
CA ALA A 71 -12.35 -8.80 -11.93
C ALA A 71 -13.29 -9.91 -12.40
N SER A 72 -13.02 -11.16 -12.03
CA SER A 72 -13.75 -12.35 -12.50
C SER A 72 -14.46 -13.12 -11.39
N MET A 73 -14.30 -12.69 -10.13
CA MET A 73 -14.97 -13.34 -8.99
C MET A 73 -16.50 -13.26 -9.13
N PRO A 74 -17.25 -14.33 -8.81
CA PRO A 74 -18.70 -14.28 -8.74
C PRO A 74 -19.18 -13.14 -7.85
N GLU A 75 -20.23 -12.44 -8.26
CA GLU A 75 -20.70 -11.25 -7.54
C GLU A 75 -21.11 -11.56 -6.10
N ALA A 76 -21.77 -12.70 -5.88
CA ALA A 76 -22.16 -13.16 -4.54
C ALA A 76 -20.95 -13.30 -3.60
N ASP A 77 -19.85 -13.87 -4.09
CA ASP A 77 -18.60 -14.04 -3.33
C ASP A 77 -17.93 -12.71 -3.04
N LEU A 78 -17.86 -11.83 -4.05
CA LEU A 78 -17.31 -10.50 -3.90
C LEU A 78 -18.07 -9.70 -2.82
N LEU A 79 -19.40 -9.69 -2.90
CA LEU A 79 -20.26 -9.04 -1.92
C LEU A 79 -20.13 -9.64 -0.53
N ARG A 80 -19.97 -10.96 -0.41
CA ARG A 80 -19.73 -11.65 0.87
C ARG A 80 -18.46 -11.14 1.55
N ILE A 81 -17.35 -11.07 0.81
CA ILE A 81 -16.09 -10.55 1.32
C ILE A 81 -16.22 -9.07 1.71
N ILE A 82 -16.82 -8.24 0.86
CA ILE A 82 -17.00 -6.80 1.10
C ILE A 82 -17.84 -6.57 2.37
N ARG A 83 -18.94 -7.27 2.54
CA ARG A 83 -19.79 -7.17 3.75
C ARG A 83 -19.00 -7.53 5.02
N ALA A 84 -18.25 -8.62 4.99
CA ALA A 84 -17.43 -9.05 6.12
C ALA A 84 -16.32 -8.03 6.44
N LEU A 85 -15.66 -7.48 5.42
CA LEU A 85 -14.61 -6.48 5.56
C LEU A 85 -15.16 -5.16 6.11
N ASN A 86 -16.27 -4.67 5.56
CA ASN A 86 -16.94 -3.47 6.04
C ASN A 86 -17.43 -3.63 7.50
N ALA A 87 -17.95 -4.80 7.85
CA ALA A 87 -18.38 -5.13 9.21
C ALA A 87 -17.20 -5.14 10.21
N ALA A 88 -15.99 -5.45 9.76
CA ALA A 88 -14.75 -5.32 10.54
C ALA A 88 -14.16 -3.89 10.51
N GLY A 89 -14.88 -2.88 9.98
CA GLY A 89 -14.38 -1.52 9.81
C GLY A 89 -13.14 -1.45 8.93
N GLY A 90 -13.03 -2.38 7.98
CA GLY A 90 -11.85 -2.58 7.15
C GLY A 90 -11.95 -1.94 5.77
N TYR A 91 -10.91 -2.14 4.98
CA TYR A 91 -10.78 -1.64 3.62
C TYR A 91 -9.86 -2.54 2.78
N PHE A 92 -10.06 -2.48 1.46
CA PHE A 92 -9.10 -3.05 0.52
C PHE A 92 -7.90 -2.12 0.33
N ASN A 93 -6.70 -2.67 0.43
CA ASN A 93 -5.48 -2.00 0.02
C ASN A 93 -5.00 -2.61 -1.29
N ILE A 94 -5.24 -1.91 -2.40
CA ILE A 94 -4.94 -2.42 -3.73
C ILE A 94 -3.63 -1.84 -4.23
N ASN A 95 -2.67 -2.71 -4.52
CA ASN A 95 -1.47 -2.31 -5.24
C ASN A 95 -1.80 -2.02 -6.71
N PHE A 96 -1.70 -0.73 -7.11
CA PHE A 96 -1.94 -0.28 -8.48
C PHE A 96 -0.67 0.37 -9.05
N PRO A 97 0.20 -0.39 -9.75
CA PRO A 97 1.58 0.03 -10.03
C PRO A 97 1.73 1.01 -11.20
N ALA A 98 0.72 1.15 -12.08
CA ALA A 98 0.88 1.89 -13.31
C ALA A 98 -0.41 2.57 -13.80
N SER A 99 -0.29 3.57 -14.66
CA SER A 99 -1.40 4.24 -15.35
C SER A 99 -1.61 3.76 -16.80
N SER A 100 -0.85 2.76 -17.25
CA SER A 100 -0.96 2.16 -18.58
C SER A 100 -0.57 0.69 -18.58
N ALA A 101 -1.12 -0.07 -19.54
CA ALA A 101 -0.83 -1.49 -19.70
C ALA A 101 0.65 -1.78 -19.97
N ALA A 102 1.31 -0.94 -20.77
CA ALA A 102 2.74 -1.11 -21.08
C ALA A 102 3.62 -0.96 -19.84
N LEU A 103 3.35 0.04 -18.99
CA LEU A 103 4.08 0.25 -17.74
C LEU A 103 3.74 -0.85 -16.72
N ASP A 104 2.48 -1.25 -16.62
CA ASP A 104 2.06 -2.36 -15.75
C ASP A 104 2.80 -3.65 -16.11
N PHE A 105 2.83 -4.01 -17.38
CA PHE A 105 3.59 -5.18 -17.85
C PHE A 105 5.09 -5.07 -17.56
N LYS A 106 5.67 -3.89 -17.75
CA LYS A 106 7.09 -3.64 -17.41
C LYS A 106 7.38 -3.91 -15.94
N ILE A 107 6.44 -3.54 -15.04
CA ILE A 107 6.58 -3.68 -13.59
C ILE A 107 6.21 -5.09 -13.12
N THR A 108 5.08 -5.63 -13.55
CA THR A 108 4.49 -6.87 -13.01
C THR A 108 4.89 -8.12 -13.77
N ARG A 109 5.19 -7.99 -15.07
CA ARG A 109 5.38 -9.07 -16.04
C ARG A 109 4.10 -9.90 -16.29
N ALA A 110 2.94 -9.41 -15.89
CA ALA A 110 1.64 -10.03 -16.12
C ALA A 110 0.95 -9.41 -17.36
N ARG A 111 0.80 -10.18 -18.42
CA ARG A 111 0.04 -9.74 -19.61
C ARG A 111 -1.46 -9.61 -19.26
N GLY A 112 -2.10 -8.55 -19.71
CA GLY A 112 -3.51 -8.27 -19.42
C GLY A 112 -3.80 -7.96 -17.94
N GLY A 113 -2.76 -7.80 -17.11
CA GLY A 113 -2.93 -7.52 -15.69
C GLY A 113 -3.48 -6.13 -15.41
N PHE A 114 -3.17 -5.16 -16.26
CA PHE A 114 -3.65 -3.79 -16.11
C PHE A 114 -5.17 -3.70 -16.21
N GLU A 115 -5.75 -4.23 -17.29
CA GLU A 115 -7.18 -4.21 -17.57
C GLU A 115 -7.97 -4.97 -16.49
N LYS A 116 -7.49 -6.16 -16.11
CA LYS A 116 -8.11 -6.96 -15.04
C LYS A 116 -8.07 -6.22 -13.70
N ARG A 117 -6.94 -5.59 -13.35
CA ARG A 117 -6.82 -4.81 -12.11
C ARG A 117 -7.76 -3.61 -12.11
N LEU A 118 -7.82 -2.89 -13.24
CA LEU A 118 -8.72 -1.74 -13.42
C LEU A 118 -10.18 -2.16 -13.22
N GLU A 119 -10.59 -3.24 -13.86
CA GLU A 119 -11.94 -3.79 -13.72
C GLU A 119 -12.21 -4.28 -12.29
N GLY A 120 -11.27 -5.02 -11.69
CA GLY A 120 -11.40 -5.48 -10.31
C GLY A 120 -11.60 -4.35 -9.32
N VAL A 121 -10.82 -3.26 -9.44
CA VAL A 121 -10.98 -2.07 -8.58
C VAL A 121 -12.33 -1.41 -8.80
N ARG A 122 -12.78 -1.26 -10.05
CA ARG A 122 -14.09 -0.68 -10.36
C ARG A 122 -15.23 -1.51 -9.77
N ARG A 123 -15.16 -2.83 -9.87
CA ARG A 123 -16.15 -3.73 -9.26
C ARG A 123 -16.19 -3.60 -7.74
N LEU A 124 -15.01 -3.55 -7.08
CA LEU A 124 -14.92 -3.33 -5.63
C LEU A 124 -15.58 -2.01 -5.22
N ILE A 125 -15.26 -0.91 -5.91
CA ILE A 125 -15.83 0.41 -5.62
C ILE A 125 -17.35 0.40 -5.85
N LYS A 126 -17.82 -0.13 -6.98
CA LYS A 126 -19.25 -0.23 -7.32
C LYS A 126 -20.03 -1.05 -6.29
N ALA A 127 -19.40 -2.09 -5.74
CA ALA A 127 -19.98 -2.96 -4.72
C ALA A 127 -19.91 -2.35 -3.29
N GLY A 128 -19.45 -1.11 -3.13
CA GLY A 128 -19.44 -0.40 -1.84
C GLY A 128 -18.25 -0.73 -0.93
N ALA A 129 -17.16 -1.25 -1.48
CA ALA A 129 -15.92 -1.43 -0.72
C ALA A 129 -15.20 -0.09 -0.51
N ALA A 130 -14.66 0.15 0.69
CA ALA A 130 -13.65 1.17 0.88
C ALA A 130 -12.33 0.69 0.26
N VAL A 131 -11.81 1.42 -0.75
CA VAL A 131 -10.60 1.04 -1.49
C VAL A 131 -9.52 2.08 -1.30
N ARG A 132 -8.37 1.68 -0.75
CA ARG A 132 -7.11 2.41 -0.82
C ARG A 132 -6.33 1.92 -2.04
N LEU A 133 -5.89 2.84 -2.88
CA LEU A 133 -4.96 2.54 -3.96
C LEU A 133 -3.54 2.82 -3.48
N THR A 134 -2.69 1.81 -3.43
CA THR A 134 -1.27 1.97 -3.14
C THR A 134 -0.47 1.95 -4.43
N HIS A 135 0.16 3.09 -4.74
CA HIS A 135 1.09 3.23 -5.85
C HIS A 135 2.53 3.20 -5.34
N VAL A 136 3.23 2.10 -5.62
CA VAL A 136 4.63 1.92 -5.18
C VAL A 136 5.56 2.70 -6.12
N ILE A 137 6.24 3.72 -5.56
CA ILE A 137 7.21 4.55 -6.27
C ILE A 137 8.52 3.80 -6.45
N SER A 138 9.01 3.74 -7.68
CA SER A 138 10.28 3.09 -8.05
C SER A 138 10.98 3.85 -9.17
N SER A 139 12.22 3.46 -9.51
CA SER A 139 12.94 4.02 -10.65
C SER A 139 12.21 3.84 -12.00
N LEU A 140 11.27 2.89 -12.09
CA LEU A 140 10.50 2.64 -13.31
C LEU A 140 9.32 3.59 -13.52
N ASN A 141 8.80 4.21 -12.45
CA ASN A 141 7.54 4.94 -12.54
C ASN A 141 7.53 6.33 -11.88
N TYR A 142 8.56 6.73 -11.13
CA TYR A 142 8.50 7.98 -10.37
C TYR A 142 8.26 9.23 -11.22
N ARG A 143 8.77 9.26 -12.47
CA ARG A 143 8.53 10.37 -13.41
C ARG A 143 7.08 10.45 -13.88
N LEU A 144 6.34 9.35 -13.77
CA LEU A 144 4.95 9.22 -14.21
C LEU A 144 3.94 9.40 -13.06
N LEU A 145 4.37 9.80 -11.87
CA LEU A 145 3.48 10.05 -10.72
C LEU A 145 2.36 11.06 -11.04
N PRO A 146 2.60 12.18 -11.76
CA PRO A 146 1.53 13.08 -12.16
C PRO A 146 0.51 12.42 -13.10
N ALA A 147 0.99 11.64 -14.07
CA ALA A 147 0.11 10.88 -14.98
C ALA A 147 -0.72 9.84 -14.23
N PHE A 148 -0.14 9.19 -13.21
CA PHE A 148 -0.89 8.26 -12.36
C PHE A 148 -1.96 8.98 -11.53
N ALA A 149 -1.66 10.13 -10.95
CA ALA A 149 -2.66 10.92 -10.21
C ALA A 149 -3.83 11.35 -11.10
N ALA A 150 -3.56 11.82 -12.33
CA ALA A 150 -4.59 12.18 -13.31
C ALA A 150 -5.41 10.95 -13.75
N PHE A 151 -4.76 9.80 -13.98
CA PHE A 151 -5.42 8.54 -14.28
C PHE A 151 -6.35 8.10 -13.15
N ALA A 152 -5.88 8.13 -11.89
CA ALA A 152 -6.68 7.76 -10.74
C ALA A 152 -7.91 8.66 -10.58
N ALA A 153 -7.76 9.97 -10.78
CA ALA A 153 -8.86 10.93 -10.77
C ALA A 153 -9.95 10.62 -11.80
N LYS A 154 -9.55 10.18 -13.00
CA LYS A 154 -10.46 9.92 -14.11
C LYS A 154 -11.04 8.51 -14.08
N GLN A 155 -10.21 7.48 -13.87
CA GLN A 155 -10.56 6.08 -14.11
C GLN A 155 -10.93 5.31 -12.83
N LEU A 156 -10.49 5.78 -11.65
CA LEU A 156 -10.67 5.12 -10.35
C LEU A 156 -11.44 6.03 -9.37
N LYS A 157 -12.35 6.83 -9.94
CA LYS A 157 -13.24 7.70 -9.18
C LYS A 157 -14.05 6.88 -8.17
N GLY A 158 -14.08 7.33 -6.92
CA GLY A 158 -14.73 6.61 -5.82
C GLY A 158 -13.76 5.79 -4.95
N ALA A 159 -12.48 5.67 -5.32
CA ALA A 159 -11.48 5.18 -4.39
C ALA A 159 -11.44 6.09 -3.13
N ALA A 160 -11.38 5.46 -1.95
CA ALA A 160 -11.45 6.19 -0.69
C ALA A 160 -10.24 7.09 -0.46
N TRP A 161 -9.04 6.63 -0.84
CA TRP A 161 -7.81 7.43 -0.88
C TRP A 161 -6.70 6.77 -1.69
N LEU A 162 -5.67 7.55 -2.00
CA LEU A 162 -4.49 7.15 -2.75
C LEU A 162 -3.25 7.24 -1.85
N GLN A 163 -2.46 6.18 -1.77
CA GLN A 163 -1.18 6.17 -1.08
C GLN A 163 -0.04 6.10 -2.08
N PHE A 164 0.88 7.05 -2.01
CA PHE A 164 2.19 6.98 -2.66
C PHE A 164 3.19 6.36 -1.69
N SER A 165 3.62 5.13 -1.93
CA SER A 165 4.54 4.40 -1.05
C SER A 165 5.89 4.19 -1.72
N TYR A 166 6.97 4.61 -1.08
CA TYR A 166 8.30 4.39 -1.64
C TYR A 166 8.71 2.93 -1.53
N ILE A 167 9.27 2.39 -2.62
CA ILE A 167 9.64 0.98 -2.73
C ILE A 167 10.62 0.54 -1.63
N LYS A 168 10.50 -0.70 -1.17
CA LYS A 168 11.48 -1.36 -0.30
C LYS A 168 12.58 -2.00 -1.14
N GLY A 169 13.83 -1.77 -0.76
CA GLY A 169 15.01 -2.37 -1.41
C GLY A 169 15.28 -3.83 -1.00
N ALA A 170 14.24 -4.53 -0.53
CA ALA A 170 14.31 -5.92 -0.08
C ALA A 170 13.66 -6.88 -1.09
N GLY A 171 13.96 -8.15 -0.97
CA GLY A 171 13.43 -9.20 -1.83
C GLY A 171 13.87 -9.02 -3.29
N ARG A 172 12.96 -9.24 -4.23
CA ARG A 172 13.26 -9.16 -5.68
C ARG A 172 13.46 -7.72 -6.18
N ALA A 173 13.11 -6.70 -5.38
CA ALA A 173 13.23 -5.30 -5.80
C ALA A 173 14.69 -4.88 -5.96
N GLY A 174 15.52 -5.15 -4.98
CA GLY A 174 16.93 -4.77 -4.99
C GLY A 174 17.18 -3.27 -5.08
N ALA A 175 18.44 -2.87 -4.92
CA ALA A 175 18.88 -1.46 -4.88
C ALA A 175 18.58 -0.67 -6.18
N ARG A 176 18.64 -1.32 -7.34
CA ARG A 176 18.45 -0.70 -8.67
C ARG A 176 17.11 -0.01 -8.86
N PHE A 177 16.11 -0.33 -8.03
CA PHE A 177 14.77 0.22 -8.15
C PHE A 177 14.49 1.36 -7.17
N LEU A 178 15.45 1.73 -6.32
CA LEU A 178 15.34 2.84 -5.38
C LEU A 178 15.78 4.15 -6.06
N PRO A 179 14.88 5.05 -6.47
CA PRO A 179 15.27 6.36 -6.99
C PRO A 179 15.70 7.29 -5.85
N GLU A 180 16.52 8.29 -6.11
CA GLU A 180 16.82 9.31 -5.11
C GLU A 180 15.57 10.10 -4.72
N TYR A 181 15.39 10.40 -3.43
CA TYR A 181 14.27 11.24 -2.97
C TYR A 181 14.26 12.61 -3.65
N LYS A 182 15.43 13.21 -3.89
CA LYS A 182 15.56 14.48 -4.62
C LYS A 182 15.01 14.40 -6.05
N ALA A 183 15.27 13.30 -6.74
CA ALA A 183 14.76 13.06 -8.09
C ALA A 183 13.24 12.78 -8.11
N VAL A 184 12.72 12.13 -7.09
CA VAL A 184 11.28 11.84 -6.94
C VAL A 184 10.48 13.10 -6.61
N LYS A 185 11.03 13.98 -5.78
CA LYS A 185 10.36 15.15 -5.20
C LYS A 185 9.52 15.96 -6.21
N PRO A 186 10.06 16.48 -7.33
CA PRO A 186 9.30 17.36 -8.22
C PRO A 186 8.10 16.66 -8.89
N TYR A 187 8.20 15.37 -9.14
CA TYR A 187 7.10 14.59 -9.72
C TYR A 187 6.03 14.24 -8.69
N LEU A 188 6.46 13.93 -7.46
CA LEU A 188 5.55 13.65 -6.37
C LEU A 188 4.76 14.90 -5.97
N GLU A 189 5.41 16.05 -5.83
CA GLU A 189 4.72 17.32 -5.54
C GLU A 189 3.66 17.65 -6.58
N ARG A 190 3.98 17.49 -7.88
CA ARG A 190 2.99 17.66 -8.96
C ARG A 190 1.83 16.67 -8.87
N ALA A 191 2.11 15.40 -8.55
CA ALA A 191 1.07 14.40 -8.35
C ALA A 191 0.16 14.74 -7.17
N LEU A 192 0.74 15.18 -6.05
CA LEU A 192 -0.02 15.59 -4.86
C LEU A 192 -0.85 16.86 -5.12
N ALA A 193 -0.35 17.82 -5.90
CA ALA A 193 -1.11 18.98 -6.35
C ALA A 193 -2.32 18.58 -7.21
N LEU A 194 -2.16 17.63 -8.13
CA LEU A 194 -3.26 17.06 -8.92
C LEU A 194 -4.28 16.34 -8.04
N CYS A 195 -3.83 15.56 -7.06
CA CYS A 195 -4.75 14.94 -6.09
C CYS A 195 -5.57 15.99 -5.34
N ARG A 196 -4.91 17.05 -4.84
CA ARG A 196 -5.58 18.18 -4.16
C ARG A 196 -6.61 18.86 -5.07
N ALA A 197 -6.24 19.20 -6.30
CA ALA A 197 -7.14 19.84 -7.27
C ALA A 197 -8.37 18.98 -7.59
N ASN A 198 -8.22 17.65 -7.63
CA ASN A 198 -9.29 16.69 -7.87
C ASN A 198 -9.98 16.19 -6.59
N LYS A 199 -9.70 16.78 -5.42
CA LYS A 199 -10.27 16.40 -4.12
C LYS A 199 -10.04 14.92 -3.76
N ILE A 200 -8.93 14.32 -4.24
CA ILE A 200 -8.54 12.96 -3.90
C ILE A 200 -7.78 13.01 -2.59
N LYS A 201 -8.27 12.33 -1.57
CA LYS A 201 -7.53 12.12 -0.32
C LYS A 201 -6.29 11.30 -0.62
N CYS A 202 -5.12 11.78 -0.18
CA CYS A 202 -3.87 11.04 -0.40
C CYS A 202 -2.95 11.09 0.82
N GLU A 203 -2.00 10.17 0.83
CA GLU A 203 -0.94 10.07 1.84
C GLU A 203 0.36 9.58 1.20
N VAL A 204 1.48 9.84 1.86
CA VAL A 204 2.81 9.43 1.39
C VAL A 204 3.50 8.61 2.47
N ASP A 205 3.93 7.40 2.10
CA ASP A 205 4.64 6.51 3.01
C ASP A 205 6.10 6.31 2.55
N HIS A 206 6.98 6.14 3.54
CA HIS A 206 8.40 5.86 3.34
C HIS A 206 9.24 6.95 2.65
N ILE A 207 8.72 8.15 2.45
CA ILE A 207 9.49 9.33 2.04
C ILE A 207 9.52 10.31 3.20
N PRO A 208 10.72 10.79 3.62
CA PRO A 208 10.84 11.76 4.68
C PRO A 208 10.09 13.08 4.36
N PRO A 209 9.45 13.73 5.34
CA PRO A 209 8.63 14.92 5.11
C PRO A 209 9.41 16.11 4.51
N CYS A 210 10.72 16.18 4.67
CA CYS A 210 11.57 17.21 4.06
C CYS A 210 11.62 17.12 2.51
N PHE A 211 11.23 15.98 1.93
CA PHE A 211 11.10 15.80 0.48
C PHE A 211 9.67 15.95 -0.05
N LEU A 212 8.73 16.40 0.79
CA LEU A 212 7.31 16.57 0.40
C LEU A 212 6.90 18.05 0.24
N GLY A 213 7.82 18.99 0.38
CA GLY A 213 7.54 20.43 0.26
C GLY A 213 6.38 20.91 1.12
N GLU A 214 5.42 21.59 0.53
CA GLU A 214 4.18 22.02 1.21
C GLU A 214 3.29 20.85 1.67
N PHE A 215 3.43 19.68 1.05
CA PHE A 215 2.63 18.49 1.32
C PHE A 215 3.16 17.64 2.49
N TYR A 216 4.10 18.12 3.28
CA TYR A 216 4.73 17.37 4.38
C TYR A 216 3.74 16.76 5.38
N ARG A 217 2.56 17.36 5.53
CA ARG A 217 1.49 16.85 6.42
C ARG A 217 0.86 15.54 5.94
N LEU A 218 1.06 15.18 4.67
CA LEU A 218 0.60 13.91 4.09
C LEU A 218 1.53 12.72 4.44
N SER A 219 2.64 12.97 5.14
CA SER A 219 3.55 11.92 5.57
C SER A 219 2.90 11.01 6.61
N VAL A 220 2.77 9.73 6.27
CA VAL A 220 2.28 8.67 7.17
C VAL A 220 3.15 8.58 8.42
N ASP A 221 4.47 8.72 8.27
CA ASP A 221 5.41 8.70 9.40
C ASP A 221 5.15 9.82 10.39
N MET A 222 4.94 11.04 9.89
CA MET A 222 4.63 12.17 10.79
C MET A 222 3.32 11.96 11.53
N VAL A 223 2.30 11.42 10.87
CA VAL A 223 1.01 11.11 11.50
C VAL A 223 1.20 10.08 12.61
N LYS A 224 1.96 9.02 12.35
CA LYS A 224 2.27 7.98 13.33
C LYS A 224 3.07 8.54 14.52
N MET A 225 4.11 9.32 14.25
CA MET A 225 4.94 9.93 15.30
C MET A 225 4.14 10.88 16.20
N ARG A 226 3.25 11.72 15.63
CA ARG A 226 2.37 12.60 16.40
C ARG A 226 1.42 11.84 17.31
N LYS A 227 0.95 10.67 16.88
CA LYS A 227 0.06 9.79 17.66
C LYS A 227 0.81 8.91 18.66
N GLY A 228 2.13 9.03 18.77
CA GLY A 228 2.96 8.17 19.62
C GLY A 228 2.94 6.70 19.20
N LEU A 229 2.51 6.40 17.97
CA LEU A 229 2.43 5.03 17.47
C LEU A 229 3.84 4.49 17.20
N ARG A 230 4.18 3.41 17.88
CA ARG A 230 5.42 2.67 17.65
C ARG A 230 5.09 1.37 16.92
N GLY A 231 5.98 0.94 16.03
CA GLY A 231 5.79 -0.29 15.28
C GLY A 231 7.00 -0.65 14.43
N PRO A 232 7.02 -1.84 13.82
CA PRO A 232 8.16 -2.35 13.05
C PRO A 232 8.65 -1.39 11.96
N HIS A 233 7.74 -0.61 11.37
CA HIS A 233 8.07 0.37 10.32
C HIS A 233 9.03 1.48 10.79
N LEU A 234 9.11 1.78 12.09
CA LEU A 234 10.08 2.74 12.63
C LEU A 234 11.48 2.12 12.74
N LEU A 235 11.56 0.80 12.95
CA LEU A 235 12.83 0.07 13.02
C LEU A 235 13.56 0.03 11.66
N GLU A 236 12.82 0.22 10.56
CA GLU A 236 13.38 0.30 9.20
C GLU A 236 14.02 1.65 8.90
N LYS A 237 13.96 2.62 9.81
CA LYS A 237 14.38 4.02 9.59
C LYS A 237 15.51 4.42 10.53
N LYS A 238 16.31 5.39 10.09
CA LYS A 238 17.42 5.94 10.87
C LYS A 238 17.66 7.39 10.50
N ARG A 239 17.81 8.24 11.51
CA ARG A 239 18.27 9.63 11.29
C ARG A 239 19.75 9.61 10.93
N VAL A 240 20.13 10.47 9.99
CA VAL A 240 21.51 10.70 9.54
C VAL A 240 22.01 12.07 10.00
N PRO A 241 23.32 12.37 9.92
CA PRO A 241 23.85 13.67 10.38
C PRO A 241 23.12 14.88 9.79
N ALA A 242 22.72 14.85 8.51
CA ALA A 242 21.95 15.90 7.86
C ALA A 242 20.57 16.17 8.50
N CYS A 243 20.08 15.26 9.34
CA CYS A 243 18.80 15.45 10.06
C CYS A 243 18.93 16.38 11.28
N ARG A 244 20.15 16.66 11.80
CA ARG A 244 20.34 17.37 13.08
C ARG A 244 19.72 18.78 13.09
N GLY A 245 19.82 19.52 12.01
CA GLY A 245 19.21 20.86 11.85
C GLY A 245 17.84 20.87 11.19
N CYS A 246 17.22 19.70 10.98
CA CYS A 246 15.98 19.61 10.23
C CYS A 246 14.77 20.00 11.08
N ARG A 247 13.91 20.91 10.57
CA ARG A 247 12.65 21.32 11.23
C ARG A 247 11.72 20.18 11.59
N PHE A 248 11.85 19.03 10.93
CA PHE A 248 11.05 17.84 11.18
C PHE A 248 11.70 16.84 12.13
N PHE A 249 12.86 17.16 12.72
CA PHE A 249 13.65 16.22 13.52
C PHE A 249 12.83 15.48 14.58
N ARG A 250 11.96 16.18 15.31
CA ARG A 250 11.13 15.58 16.38
C ARG A 250 10.02 14.68 15.84
N LEU A 251 9.52 14.93 14.64
CA LEU A 251 8.37 14.27 14.04
C LEU A 251 8.72 13.33 12.88
N CYS A 252 10.01 13.16 12.59
CA CYS A 252 10.48 12.31 11.50
C CYS A 252 11.43 11.25 12.03
N PRO A 253 11.19 9.96 11.76
CA PRO A 253 12.09 8.88 12.16
C PRO A 253 13.36 8.81 11.31
N GLY A 254 13.47 9.63 10.25
CA GLY A 254 14.55 9.62 9.27
C GLY A 254 14.19 8.82 8.01
N PRO A 255 15.13 8.77 7.04
CA PRO A 255 15.01 7.93 5.86
C PRO A 255 15.07 6.44 6.23
N ARG A 256 14.70 5.59 5.29
CA ARG A 256 14.82 4.14 5.43
C ARG A 256 16.29 3.71 5.40
N LYS A 257 16.61 2.66 6.14
CA LYS A 257 17.97 2.10 6.21
C LYS A 257 18.46 1.59 4.84
N ASP A 258 17.59 0.94 4.06
CA ASP A 258 17.88 0.48 2.71
C ASP A 258 18.15 1.64 1.74
N TYR A 259 17.45 2.76 1.88
CA TYR A 259 17.76 3.96 1.12
C TYR A 259 19.17 4.49 1.44
N ILE A 260 19.50 4.59 2.74
CA ILE A 260 20.82 5.07 3.20
C ILE A 260 21.95 4.16 2.68
N SER A 261 21.75 2.84 2.68
CA SER A 261 22.76 1.88 2.20
C SER A 261 23.08 2.06 0.71
N VAL A 262 22.11 2.50 -0.09
CA VAL A 262 22.27 2.69 -1.55
C VAL A 262 22.80 4.07 -1.89
N HIS A 263 22.20 5.13 -1.31
CA HIS A 263 22.47 6.51 -1.72
C HIS A 263 23.47 7.25 -0.83
N LYS A 264 23.87 6.68 0.31
CA LYS A 264 24.86 7.21 1.28
C LYS A 264 24.55 8.62 1.82
N ASN A 265 23.86 9.47 1.07
CA ASN A 265 23.51 10.86 1.39
C ASN A 265 22.00 11.11 1.21
N LEU A 266 21.47 12.14 1.92
CA LEU A 266 20.12 12.70 1.71
C LEU A 266 20.15 13.85 0.71
#